data_ff1a5ab07bc09effb396a46efa025819
#
_entry.id   ff1a5ab07bc09effb396a46efa025819
#
_cell.length_a   1.000
_cell.length_b   1.000
_cell.length_c   1.000
_cell.angle_alpha   90.00
_cell.angle_beta   90.00
_cell.angle_gamma   90.00
#
_symmetry.space_group_name_H-M   'P 1'
#
loop_
_entity.id
_entity.type
_entity.pdbx_description
1 polymer ?
#
loop_
_entity_poly.entity_id
_entity_poly.type
_entity_poly.pdbx_seq_one_letter_code
_entity_poly.pdbx_strand_id
1 'polypeptide(L)'
;MDKNKSAHKLKGLAPIYYLNLDGQPERKIYMEAQFKYWEIENYERISAYDGREDDLSDIIKGKYPEDMSSCEIGCTTSHLKAIKHWLDTSDSPYAIMMEDDVDLEVVKCWNFNWNNFVSRLPYDWDVVQLAIICTGSLYVRLHKRFVNDFSTACYMITRHHAEKLIKYHVREDKYKIDNGVKPRAVADDLIYNSGNTYAMPIFLYRIALGSSIHPDHIDHFHKASHDGLNEFWKNTGCQMEIDDLMNYDPYLGRITEAQQPET
;
A
#
# COMPACT_ATOMS: atom_id res chain seq x y z
N MET A 1 -10.26 -21.45 19.43
CA MET A 1 -10.34 -20.75 18.12
C MET A 1 -10.23 -21.79 17.04
N ASP A 2 -11.16 -21.78 16.09
CA ASP A 2 -11.03 -22.64 14.92
C ASP A 2 -9.80 -22.24 14.12
N LYS A 3 -9.03 -23.25 13.69
CA LYS A 3 -7.80 -23.03 12.93
C LYS A 3 -8.15 -22.41 11.55
N ASN A 4 -7.43 -21.35 11.17
CA ASN A 4 -7.61 -20.74 9.84
C ASN A 4 -7.08 -21.67 8.75
N LYS A 5 -7.97 -22.33 8.03
CA LYS A 5 -7.62 -23.26 6.95
C LYS A 5 -6.92 -22.60 5.76
N SER A 6 -7.02 -21.29 5.64
CA SER A 6 -6.42 -20.51 4.53
C SER A 6 -5.08 -19.86 4.88
N ALA A 7 -4.60 -19.97 6.12
CA ALA A 7 -3.34 -19.33 6.55
C ALA A 7 -2.13 -19.76 5.69
N HIS A 8 -2.12 -21.01 5.21
CA HIS A 8 -1.08 -21.51 4.32
C HIS A 8 -0.89 -20.71 3.03
N LYS A 9 -1.92 -19.97 2.57
CA LYS A 9 -1.85 -19.14 1.37
C LYS A 9 -0.92 -17.94 1.53
N LEU A 10 -0.71 -17.47 2.76
CA LEU A 10 0.21 -16.39 3.11
C LEU A 10 1.60 -16.87 3.56
N LYS A 11 1.85 -18.18 3.48
CA LYS A 11 3.17 -18.71 3.84
C LYS A 11 4.24 -18.20 2.88
N GLY A 12 5.34 -17.67 3.43
CA GLY A 12 6.45 -17.11 2.64
C GLY A 12 6.33 -15.61 2.36
N LEU A 13 5.41 -14.90 3.06
CA LEU A 13 5.39 -13.44 3.05
C LEU A 13 6.78 -12.87 3.40
N ALA A 14 7.16 -11.80 2.70
CA ALA A 14 8.29 -10.97 3.09
C ALA A 14 8.06 -10.32 4.47
N PRO A 15 9.09 -9.76 5.09
CA PRO A 15 8.91 -8.98 6.31
C PRO A 15 7.86 -7.89 6.12
N ILE A 16 6.96 -7.77 7.09
CA ILE A 16 5.91 -6.75 7.12
C ILE A 16 6.31 -5.66 8.11
N TYR A 17 6.26 -4.41 7.65
CA TYR A 17 6.37 -3.24 8.51
C TYR A 17 5.05 -2.49 8.46
N TYR A 18 4.31 -2.49 9.59
CA TYR A 18 3.02 -1.81 9.62
C TYR A 18 3.06 -0.53 10.42
N LEU A 19 2.48 0.52 9.83
CA LEU A 19 2.40 1.85 10.40
C LEU A 19 1.16 1.96 11.28
N ASN A 20 1.35 2.48 12.49
CA ASN A 20 0.25 2.71 13.41
C ASN A 20 0.56 3.90 14.31
N LEU A 21 -0.38 4.80 14.48
CA LEU A 21 -0.30 5.92 15.41
C LEU A 21 -0.31 5.43 16.86
N ASP A 22 0.54 5.99 17.72
CA ASP A 22 0.60 5.60 19.13
C ASP A 22 -0.71 5.90 19.86
N GLY A 23 -1.45 6.93 19.41
CA GLY A 23 -2.77 7.28 19.92
C GLY A 23 -3.92 6.38 19.46
N GLN A 24 -3.66 5.33 18.64
CA GLN A 24 -4.70 4.42 18.10
C GLN A 24 -4.43 2.95 18.46
N PRO A 25 -4.48 2.58 19.74
CA PRO A 25 -4.17 1.21 20.18
C PRO A 25 -5.17 0.16 19.69
N GLU A 26 -6.41 0.53 19.41
CA GLU A 26 -7.44 -0.37 18.87
C GLU A 26 -7.10 -0.87 17.47
N ARG A 27 -6.51 -0.01 16.62
CA ARG A 27 -6.05 -0.39 15.27
C ARG A 27 -4.82 -1.31 15.35
N LYS A 28 -3.92 -1.08 16.32
CA LYS A 28 -2.83 -2.01 16.63
C LYS A 28 -3.35 -3.40 17.02
N ILE A 29 -4.31 -3.44 17.95
CA ILE A 29 -4.94 -4.70 18.40
C ILE A 29 -5.59 -5.42 17.21
N TYR A 30 -6.25 -4.69 16.33
CA TYR A 30 -6.87 -5.24 15.11
C TYR A 30 -5.81 -5.90 14.21
N MET A 31 -4.71 -5.23 13.89
CA MET A 31 -3.66 -5.78 13.04
C MET A 31 -2.99 -6.99 13.65
N GLU A 32 -2.61 -6.94 14.94
CA GLU A 32 -1.98 -8.06 15.63
C GLU A 32 -2.92 -9.28 15.75
N ALA A 33 -4.23 -9.05 15.90
CA ALA A 33 -5.22 -10.12 15.88
C ALA A 33 -5.31 -10.80 14.50
N GLN A 34 -5.25 -10.02 13.41
CA GLN A 34 -5.17 -10.57 12.05
C GLN A 34 -3.87 -11.38 11.85
N PHE A 35 -2.72 -10.82 12.18
CA PHE A 35 -1.45 -11.53 12.02
C PHE A 35 -1.46 -12.86 12.76
N LYS A 36 -1.96 -12.89 14.00
CA LYS A 36 -2.16 -14.10 14.75
C LYS A 36 -3.13 -15.09 14.07
N TYR A 37 -4.26 -14.60 13.56
CA TYR A 37 -5.26 -15.43 12.88
C TYR A 37 -4.73 -16.03 11.58
N TRP A 38 -3.88 -15.29 10.84
CA TRP A 38 -3.25 -15.70 9.59
C TRP A 38 -1.90 -16.41 9.76
N GLU A 39 -1.48 -16.68 10.99
CA GLU A 39 -0.18 -17.34 11.33
C GLU A 39 1.02 -16.56 10.73
N ILE A 40 0.94 -15.22 10.69
CA ILE A 40 2.01 -14.33 10.25
C ILE A 40 2.85 -13.97 11.46
N GLU A 41 4.15 -14.29 11.43
CA GLU A 41 5.09 -14.07 12.55
C GLU A 41 6.13 -12.99 12.24
N ASN A 42 6.44 -12.78 10.96
CA ASN A 42 7.49 -11.86 10.53
C ASN A 42 6.90 -10.46 10.26
N TYR A 43 6.57 -9.74 11.32
CA TYR A 43 6.07 -8.37 11.23
C TYR A 43 6.66 -7.49 12.33
N GLU A 44 6.74 -6.19 12.05
CA GLU A 44 7.17 -5.17 13.01
C GLU A 44 6.25 -3.94 12.92
N ARG A 45 5.92 -3.38 14.09
CA ARG A 45 5.15 -2.14 14.19
C ARG A 45 6.09 -0.94 14.10
N ILE A 46 5.76 -0.01 13.24
CA ILE A 46 6.42 1.30 13.15
C ILE A 46 5.46 2.36 13.71
N SER A 47 5.91 3.05 14.77
CA SER A 47 5.19 4.22 15.30
C SER A 47 5.18 5.32 14.24
N ALA A 48 3.98 5.67 13.76
CA ALA A 48 3.75 6.67 12.74
C ALA A 48 3.72 8.08 13.34
N TYR A 49 4.05 9.08 12.53
CA TYR A 49 3.90 10.50 12.91
C TYR A 49 2.44 10.92 12.78
N ASP A 50 1.89 11.53 13.83
CA ASP A 50 0.54 12.10 13.81
C ASP A 50 0.58 13.59 13.43
N GLY A 51 0.24 13.89 12.17
CA GLY A 51 0.22 15.27 11.69
C GLY A 51 -0.82 16.18 12.34
N ARG A 52 -1.70 15.66 13.21
CA ARG A 52 -2.66 16.45 14.00
C ARG A 52 -2.09 16.88 15.34
N GLU A 53 -1.20 16.09 15.90
CA GLU A 53 -0.67 16.23 17.26
C GLU A 53 0.80 16.63 17.26
N ASP A 54 1.60 16.13 16.29
CA ASP A 54 3.03 16.31 16.21
C ASP A 54 3.39 17.63 15.48
N ASP A 55 4.37 18.36 15.99
CA ASP A 55 5.03 19.40 15.20
C ASP A 55 6.03 18.78 14.23
N LEU A 56 5.60 18.61 13.00
CA LEU A 56 6.39 17.97 11.94
C LEU A 56 7.50 18.89 11.39
N SER A 57 7.56 20.17 11.77
CA SER A 57 8.57 21.11 11.24
C SER A 57 10.00 20.68 11.60
N ASP A 58 10.19 20.06 12.77
CA ASP A 58 11.49 19.61 13.23
C ASP A 58 12.05 18.42 12.47
N ILE A 59 11.18 17.62 11.85
CA ILE A 59 11.57 16.45 11.06
C ILE A 59 11.68 16.74 9.56
N ILE A 60 11.24 17.91 9.10
CA ILE A 60 11.35 18.31 7.70
C ILE A 60 12.65 19.07 7.48
N LYS A 61 13.39 18.71 6.43
CA LYS A 61 14.60 19.41 5.97
C LYS A 61 14.29 20.22 4.72
N GLY A 62 14.51 21.52 4.82
CA GLY A 62 14.27 22.47 3.73
C GLY A 62 12.91 23.14 3.85
N LYS A 63 12.26 23.39 2.70
CA LYS A 63 10.96 24.04 2.66
C LYS A 63 9.85 23.07 3.12
N TYR A 64 9.00 23.54 4.01
CA TYR A 64 7.79 22.80 4.39
C TYR A 64 6.80 22.79 3.20
N PRO A 65 6.26 21.62 2.78
CA PRO A 65 5.34 21.55 1.64
C PRO A 65 4.04 22.32 1.92
N GLU A 66 3.80 23.41 1.20
CA GLU A 66 2.62 24.28 1.41
C GLU A 66 1.32 23.69 0.84
N ASP A 67 1.43 22.78 -0.13
CA ASP A 67 0.32 22.11 -0.81
C ASP A 67 -0.12 20.80 -0.18
N MET A 68 0.48 20.46 0.98
CA MET A 68 0.17 19.26 1.76
C MET A 68 -0.38 19.63 3.12
N SER A 69 -1.37 18.88 3.58
CA SER A 69 -1.82 18.93 4.97
C SER A 69 -0.78 18.28 5.90
N SER A 70 -0.81 18.64 7.18
CA SER A 70 0.06 18.00 8.19
C SER A 70 -0.17 16.48 8.27
N CYS A 71 -1.41 16.02 8.08
CA CYS A 71 -1.72 14.59 8.05
C CYS A 71 -1.06 13.88 6.85
N GLU A 72 -1.07 14.49 5.66
CA GLU A 72 -0.39 13.96 4.47
C GLU A 72 1.13 13.93 4.65
N ILE A 73 1.70 14.96 5.29
CA ILE A 73 3.14 14.99 5.63
C ILE A 73 3.46 13.91 6.65
N GLY A 74 2.65 13.75 7.70
CA GLY A 74 2.79 12.70 8.70
C GLY A 74 2.76 11.31 8.06
N CYS A 75 1.81 11.06 7.15
CA CYS A 75 1.72 9.81 6.40
C CYS A 75 2.98 9.58 5.57
N THR A 76 3.37 10.54 4.72
CA THR A 76 4.53 10.40 3.82
C THR A 76 5.83 10.15 4.60
N THR A 77 6.06 10.90 5.68
CA THR A 77 7.25 10.73 6.52
C THR A 77 7.24 9.42 7.29
N SER A 78 6.08 8.93 7.70
CA SER A 78 5.92 7.62 8.35
C SER A 78 6.28 6.48 7.41
N HIS A 79 5.86 6.53 6.15
CA HIS A 79 6.26 5.54 5.16
C HIS A 79 7.78 5.56 4.91
N LEU A 80 8.39 6.74 4.76
CA LEU A 80 9.84 6.86 4.63
C LEU A 80 10.58 6.33 5.87
N LYS A 81 10.03 6.57 7.08
CA LYS A 81 10.55 6.01 8.34
C LYS A 81 10.52 4.49 8.33
N ALA A 82 9.41 3.88 7.91
CA ALA A 82 9.27 2.43 7.83
C ALA A 82 10.26 1.82 6.81
N ILE A 83 10.37 2.43 5.62
CA ILE A 83 11.30 2.01 4.57
C ILE A 83 12.75 2.10 5.07
N LYS A 84 13.13 3.22 5.72
CA LYS A 84 14.46 3.37 6.29
C LYS A 84 14.75 2.33 7.36
N HIS A 85 13.80 2.13 8.28
CA HIS A 85 13.93 1.13 9.35
C HIS A 85 14.15 -0.28 8.79
N TRP A 86 13.35 -0.68 7.80
CA TRP A 86 13.57 -1.96 7.10
C TRP A 86 14.97 -2.09 6.52
N LEU A 87 15.45 -1.07 5.79
CA LEU A 87 16.80 -1.08 5.20
C LEU A 87 17.91 -1.21 6.24
N ASP A 88 17.71 -0.61 7.41
CA ASP A 88 18.68 -0.62 8.51
C ASP A 88 18.66 -1.95 9.32
N THR A 89 17.55 -2.70 9.30
CA THR A 89 17.35 -3.86 10.21
C THR A 89 17.22 -5.22 9.51
N SER A 90 17.09 -5.26 8.19
CA SER A 90 16.87 -6.50 7.44
C SER A 90 17.63 -6.49 6.12
N ASP A 91 18.08 -7.67 5.68
CA ASP A 91 18.72 -7.88 4.36
C ASP A 91 17.75 -8.46 3.32
N SER A 92 16.45 -8.54 3.62
CA SER A 92 15.48 -9.09 2.67
C SER A 92 15.46 -8.31 1.34
N PRO A 93 15.28 -8.98 0.18
CA PRO A 93 15.33 -8.31 -1.13
C PRO A 93 14.12 -7.40 -1.38
N TYR A 94 13.03 -7.60 -0.67
CA TYR A 94 11.84 -6.77 -0.69
C TYR A 94 11.11 -6.87 0.66
N ALA A 95 10.24 -5.92 0.95
CA ALA A 95 9.40 -5.89 2.13
C ALA A 95 7.96 -5.51 1.78
N ILE A 96 7.04 -5.74 2.71
CA ILE A 96 5.67 -5.31 2.64
C ILE A 96 5.48 -4.17 3.64
N MET A 97 4.98 -3.04 3.16
CA MET A 97 4.55 -1.91 3.99
C MET A 97 3.03 -1.96 4.10
N MET A 98 2.51 -1.84 5.32
CA MET A 98 1.07 -1.84 5.59
C MET A 98 0.68 -0.65 6.46
N GLU A 99 -0.51 -0.09 6.24
CA GLU A 99 -1.19 0.74 7.22
C GLU A 99 -2.01 -0.15 8.18
N ASP A 100 -2.46 0.42 9.26
CA ASP A 100 -3.08 -0.32 10.37
C ASP A 100 -4.59 -0.59 10.18
N ASP A 101 -5.07 -0.48 8.94
CA ASP A 101 -6.44 -0.82 8.55
C ASP A 101 -6.52 -1.85 7.42
N VAL A 102 -5.41 -2.45 7.02
CA VAL A 102 -5.42 -3.53 6.01
C VAL A 102 -6.29 -4.69 6.48
N ASP A 103 -7.08 -5.27 5.56
CA ASP A 103 -7.94 -6.43 5.80
C ASP A 103 -7.53 -7.59 4.90
N LEU A 104 -7.16 -8.71 5.51
CA LEU A 104 -6.69 -9.92 4.84
C LEU A 104 -7.80 -10.93 4.56
N GLU A 105 -9.07 -10.61 4.84
CA GLU A 105 -10.17 -11.59 4.79
C GLU A 105 -10.38 -12.19 3.40
N VAL A 106 -10.15 -11.42 2.34
CA VAL A 106 -10.29 -11.89 0.94
C VAL A 106 -9.28 -12.96 0.53
N VAL A 107 -8.20 -13.14 1.30
CA VAL A 107 -7.23 -14.24 1.09
C VAL A 107 -7.93 -15.62 1.14
N LYS A 108 -9.04 -15.74 1.86
CA LYS A 108 -9.86 -16.95 1.87
C LYS A 108 -10.37 -17.31 0.47
N CYS A 109 -10.60 -16.29 -0.37
CA CYS A 109 -11.11 -16.45 -1.72
C CYS A 109 -10.03 -16.80 -2.75
N TRP A 110 -8.73 -16.70 -2.44
CA TRP A 110 -7.69 -17.00 -3.41
C TRP A 110 -7.65 -18.48 -3.77
N ASN A 111 -7.43 -18.80 -5.05
CA ASN A 111 -7.08 -20.15 -5.53
C ASN A 111 -5.56 -20.34 -5.68
N PHE A 112 -4.77 -19.41 -5.18
CA PHE A 112 -3.32 -19.39 -5.23
C PHE A 112 -2.73 -19.11 -3.85
N ASN A 113 -1.42 -19.11 -3.76
CA ASN A 113 -0.69 -18.69 -2.56
C ASN A 113 0.31 -17.57 -2.89
N TRP A 114 0.88 -16.98 -1.84
CA TRP A 114 1.84 -15.88 -1.95
C TRP A 114 3.02 -16.18 -2.89
N ASN A 115 3.60 -17.36 -2.80
CA ASN A 115 4.72 -17.74 -3.67
C ASN A 115 4.31 -17.83 -5.14
N ASN A 116 3.10 -18.32 -5.44
CA ASN A 116 2.56 -18.31 -6.81
C ASN A 116 2.44 -16.88 -7.33
N PHE A 117 1.93 -15.96 -6.50
CA PHE A 117 1.81 -14.54 -6.86
C PHE A 117 3.17 -13.92 -7.15
N VAL A 118 4.10 -13.99 -6.19
CA VAL A 118 5.42 -13.34 -6.33
C VAL A 118 6.21 -13.88 -7.52
N SER A 119 6.13 -15.19 -7.79
CA SER A 119 6.88 -15.83 -8.89
C SER A 119 6.42 -15.40 -10.29
N ARG A 120 5.29 -14.71 -10.41
CA ARG A 120 4.70 -14.24 -11.68
C ARG A 120 4.78 -12.73 -11.86
N LEU A 121 5.38 -12.00 -10.91
CA LEU A 121 5.58 -10.56 -11.05
C LEU A 121 6.54 -10.27 -12.20
N PRO A 122 6.33 -9.18 -12.95
CA PRO A 122 7.28 -8.71 -13.96
C PRO A 122 8.68 -8.50 -13.38
N TYR A 123 9.72 -8.81 -14.12
CA TYR A 123 11.11 -8.68 -13.62
C TYR A 123 11.52 -7.26 -13.23
N ASP A 124 10.86 -6.25 -13.78
CA ASP A 124 11.18 -4.84 -13.63
C ASP A 124 10.36 -4.15 -12.55
N TRP A 125 9.61 -4.89 -11.70
CA TRP A 125 8.81 -4.26 -10.66
C TRP A 125 9.70 -3.62 -9.58
N ASP A 126 9.42 -2.37 -9.27
CA ASP A 126 9.98 -1.65 -8.12
C ASP A 126 9.01 -1.64 -6.94
N VAL A 127 7.74 -1.43 -7.24
CA VAL A 127 6.65 -1.45 -6.26
C VAL A 127 5.45 -2.23 -6.81
N VAL A 128 4.77 -2.97 -5.96
CA VAL A 128 3.47 -3.58 -6.25
C VAL A 128 2.46 -3.12 -5.22
N GLN A 129 1.48 -2.33 -5.65
CA GLN A 129 0.38 -1.87 -4.84
C GLN A 129 -0.62 -3.02 -4.65
N LEU A 130 -0.85 -3.43 -3.40
CA LEU A 130 -1.62 -4.62 -3.03
C LEU A 130 -3.02 -4.31 -2.52
N ALA A 131 -3.27 -3.06 -2.11
CA ALA A 131 -4.58 -2.53 -1.76
C ALA A 131 -4.78 -1.19 -2.46
N ILE A 132 -5.94 -0.98 -3.07
CA ILE A 132 -6.24 0.24 -3.82
C ILE A 132 -7.55 0.87 -3.38
N ILE A 133 -7.62 2.18 -3.51
CA ILE A 133 -8.85 2.96 -3.51
C ILE A 133 -8.98 3.52 -4.91
N CYS A 134 -9.91 2.97 -5.70
CA CYS A 134 -10.13 3.40 -7.07
C CYS A 134 -11.37 4.29 -7.17
N THR A 135 -11.23 5.44 -7.80
CA THR A 135 -12.35 6.38 -8.03
C THR A 135 -13.04 6.18 -9.38
N GLY A 136 -12.55 5.25 -10.19
CA GLY A 136 -13.05 4.92 -11.52
C GLY A 136 -13.49 3.48 -11.66
N SER A 137 -13.34 2.94 -12.86
CA SER A 137 -13.62 1.52 -13.11
C SER A 137 -12.58 0.64 -12.44
N LEU A 138 -13.04 -0.27 -11.59
CA LEU A 138 -12.18 -1.20 -10.89
C LEU A 138 -11.56 -2.22 -11.84
N TYR A 139 -10.24 -2.36 -11.79
CA TYR A 139 -9.50 -3.37 -12.55
C TYR A 139 -8.69 -4.24 -11.58
N VAL A 140 -9.03 -5.52 -11.50
CA VAL A 140 -8.48 -6.46 -10.50
C VAL A 140 -7.53 -7.48 -11.12
N ARG A 141 -6.80 -7.11 -12.16
CA ARG A 141 -5.69 -7.91 -12.72
C ARG A 141 -4.40 -7.12 -12.57
N LEU A 142 -3.26 -7.81 -12.67
CA LEU A 142 -1.98 -7.12 -12.67
C LEU A 142 -1.93 -6.10 -13.81
N HIS A 143 -1.59 -4.87 -13.49
CA HIS A 143 -1.45 -3.79 -14.46
C HIS A 143 -0.41 -2.77 -13.99
N LYS A 144 0.11 -1.95 -14.91
CA LYS A 144 0.84 -0.74 -14.51
C LYS A 144 -0.12 0.17 -13.74
N ARG A 145 0.35 0.69 -12.60
CA ARG A 145 -0.49 1.56 -11.77
C ARG A 145 -1.12 2.69 -12.59
N PHE A 146 -2.42 2.83 -12.50
CA PHE A 146 -3.14 3.99 -13.05
C PHE A 146 -3.07 5.14 -12.04
N VAL A 147 -3.22 6.37 -12.55
CA VAL A 147 -3.22 7.58 -11.71
C VAL A 147 -4.34 7.55 -10.65
N ASN A 148 -5.42 6.83 -10.93
CA ASN A 148 -6.59 6.69 -10.05
C ASN A 148 -6.51 5.49 -9.08
N ASP A 149 -5.42 4.74 -9.08
CA ASP A 149 -5.16 3.70 -8.08
C ASP A 149 -4.50 4.35 -6.88
N PHE A 150 -5.32 4.92 -6.00
CA PHE A 150 -4.85 5.58 -4.79
C PHE A 150 -4.60 4.59 -3.66
N SER A 151 -4.00 5.06 -2.59
CA SER A 151 -3.73 4.42 -1.30
C SER A 151 -2.37 3.76 -1.17
N THR A 152 -1.74 4.04 -0.06
CA THR A 152 -0.54 3.37 0.47
C THR A 152 -0.87 2.34 1.54
N ALA A 153 -2.15 1.95 1.67
CA ALA A 153 -2.59 1.00 2.71
C ALA A 153 -1.78 -0.30 2.72
N CYS A 154 -1.45 -0.85 1.53
CA CYS A 154 -0.57 -2.01 1.45
C CYS A 154 0.18 -2.06 0.12
N TYR A 155 1.50 -2.21 0.18
CA TYR A 155 2.34 -2.40 -0.99
C TYR A 155 3.61 -3.20 -0.68
N MET A 156 4.16 -3.83 -1.70
CA MET A 156 5.51 -4.40 -1.70
C MET A 156 6.48 -3.40 -2.33
N ILE A 157 7.70 -3.36 -1.83
CA ILE A 157 8.77 -2.50 -2.37
C ILE A 157 10.08 -3.27 -2.42
N THR A 158 10.81 -3.18 -3.56
CA THR A 158 12.15 -3.76 -3.69
C THR A 158 13.18 -2.96 -2.90
N ARG A 159 14.23 -3.63 -2.44
CA ARG A 159 15.36 -2.97 -1.76
C ARG A 159 15.99 -1.89 -2.62
N HIS A 160 16.19 -2.17 -3.90
CA HIS A 160 16.76 -1.19 -4.84
C HIS A 160 15.94 0.12 -4.88
N HIS A 161 14.63 0.02 -4.99
CA HIS A 161 13.75 1.18 -5.02
C HIS A 161 13.70 1.90 -3.68
N ALA A 162 13.64 1.14 -2.58
CA ALA A 162 13.69 1.68 -1.22
C ALA A 162 14.97 2.50 -0.97
N GLU A 163 16.14 1.98 -1.34
CA GLU A 163 17.42 2.70 -1.25
C GLU A 163 17.42 4.00 -2.07
N LYS A 164 16.80 3.97 -3.26
CA LYS A 164 16.62 5.16 -4.09
C LYS A 164 15.77 6.21 -3.38
N LEU A 165 14.62 5.82 -2.81
CA LEU A 165 13.74 6.72 -2.06
C LEU A 165 14.46 7.34 -0.86
N ILE A 166 15.13 6.51 -0.05
CA ILE A 166 15.86 7.02 1.13
C ILE A 166 16.97 7.98 0.72
N LYS A 167 17.73 7.67 -0.33
CA LYS A 167 18.76 8.56 -0.86
C LYS A 167 18.21 9.92 -1.29
N TYR A 168 17.02 9.97 -1.87
CA TYR A 168 16.40 11.22 -2.34
C TYR A 168 15.68 11.99 -1.23
N HIS A 169 15.03 11.29 -0.30
CA HIS A 169 14.07 11.90 0.62
C HIS A 169 14.48 11.89 2.09
N VAL A 170 15.61 11.27 2.44
CA VAL A 170 16.10 11.27 3.83
C VAL A 170 17.50 11.89 3.91
N ARG A 171 17.71 12.74 4.90
CA ARG A 171 18.98 13.41 5.21
C ARG A 171 19.22 13.33 6.70
N GLU A 172 20.07 12.39 7.10
CA GLU A 172 20.28 12.06 8.52
C GLU A 172 18.94 11.59 9.14
N ASP A 173 18.40 12.32 10.09
CA ASP A 173 17.12 12.02 10.75
C ASP A 173 15.96 12.89 10.26
N LYS A 174 16.14 13.64 9.16
CA LYS A 174 15.13 14.54 8.60
C LYS A 174 14.68 14.11 7.21
N TYR A 175 13.45 14.45 6.88
CA TYR A 175 12.82 14.12 5.61
C TYR A 175 12.82 15.32 4.67
N LYS A 176 13.37 15.15 3.48
CA LYS A 176 13.31 16.14 2.40
C LYS A 176 12.14 15.82 1.49
N ILE A 177 10.99 16.42 1.78
CA ILE A 177 9.79 16.34 0.97
C ILE A 177 9.68 17.66 0.24
N ASP A 178 9.84 17.67 -1.09
CA ASP A 178 9.78 18.87 -1.90
C ASP A 178 8.85 18.71 -3.11
N ASN A 179 8.54 19.83 -3.76
CA ASN A 179 7.64 19.89 -4.90
C ASN A 179 8.25 19.31 -6.19
N GLY A 180 9.40 18.64 -6.12
CA GLY A 180 9.97 17.88 -7.24
C GLY A 180 9.18 16.61 -7.56
N VAL A 181 8.44 16.08 -6.59
CA VAL A 181 7.53 14.94 -6.77
C VAL A 181 6.23 15.40 -7.44
N LYS A 182 5.80 14.69 -8.46
CA LYS A 182 4.60 15.04 -9.24
C LYS A 182 3.56 13.92 -9.19
N PRO A 183 2.28 14.27 -9.19
CA PRO A 183 1.71 15.62 -9.13
C PRO A 183 1.91 16.33 -7.78
N ARG A 184 1.95 15.57 -6.66
CA ARG A 184 2.15 16.09 -5.29
C ARG A 184 3.15 15.24 -4.52
N ALA A 185 3.74 15.75 -3.44
CA ALA A 185 4.67 15.02 -2.60
C ALA A 185 3.98 14.15 -1.52
N VAL A 186 2.74 13.71 -1.77
CA VAL A 186 2.02 12.75 -0.91
C VAL A 186 2.61 11.35 -1.04
N ALA A 187 2.35 10.49 -0.07
CA ALA A 187 2.93 9.15 0.00
C ALA A 187 2.74 8.34 -1.30
N ASP A 188 1.52 8.35 -1.86
CA ASP A 188 1.20 7.67 -3.12
C ASP A 188 2.13 8.09 -4.26
N ASP A 189 2.21 9.40 -4.51
CA ASP A 189 2.98 9.93 -5.63
C ASP A 189 4.48 9.77 -5.42
N LEU A 190 4.95 9.97 -4.18
CA LEU A 190 6.36 9.86 -3.85
C LEU A 190 6.87 8.43 -4.02
N ILE A 191 6.11 7.44 -3.55
CA ILE A 191 6.52 6.04 -3.57
C ILE A 191 6.32 5.44 -4.96
N TYR A 192 5.17 5.71 -5.58
CA TYR A 192 4.75 4.99 -6.79
C TYR A 192 5.24 5.61 -8.09
N ASN A 193 5.30 6.95 -8.18
CA ASN A 193 5.68 7.62 -9.43
C ASN A 193 7.20 7.66 -9.66
N SER A 194 8.00 7.23 -8.69
CA SER A 194 9.46 7.25 -8.78
C SER A 194 10.08 5.95 -9.31
N GLY A 195 9.27 4.92 -9.60
CA GLY A 195 9.70 3.61 -10.08
C GLY A 195 8.68 2.91 -10.97
N ASN A 196 9.00 1.67 -11.36
CA ASN A 196 8.10 0.79 -12.07
C ASN A 196 7.05 0.21 -11.11
N THR A 197 5.92 0.88 -10.99
CA THR A 197 4.83 0.47 -10.10
C THR A 197 3.75 -0.29 -10.83
N TYR A 198 3.42 -1.45 -10.30
CA TYR A 198 2.28 -2.27 -10.70
C TYR A 198 1.21 -2.22 -9.61
N ALA A 199 -0.03 -2.46 -9.97
CA ALA A 199 -1.14 -2.64 -9.06
C ALA A 199 -1.77 -4.02 -9.26
N MET A 200 -2.06 -4.66 -8.13
CA MET A 200 -2.81 -5.92 -8.05
C MET A 200 -3.53 -5.95 -6.71
N PRO A 201 -4.79 -5.50 -6.63
CA PRO A 201 -5.52 -5.37 -5.38
C PRO A 201 -5.95 -6.75 -4.85
N ILE A 202 -5.09 -7.35 -4.05
CA ILE A 202 -5.27 -8.66 -3.43
C ILE A 202 -5.61 -8.58 -1.94
N PHE A 203 -5.49 -7.40 -1.34
CA PHE A 203 -5.93 -7.11 0.02
C PHE A 203 -6.98 -5.99 0.01
N LEU A 204 -7.73 -5.90 1.10
CA LEU A 204 -8.68 -4.83 1.35
C LEU A 204 -8.19 -3.91 2.47
N TYR A 205 -8.98 -2.92 2.78
CA TYR A 205 -8.85 -2.05 3.95
C TYR A 205 -10.18 -1.99 4.70
N ARG A 206 -10.13 -1.78 6.02
CA ARG A 206 -11.32 -1.84 6.86
C ARG A 206 -12.01 -0.48 6.99
N ILE A 207 -13.08 -0.28 6.24
CA ILE A 207 -13.89 0.95 6.26
C ILE A 207 -14.32 1.37 7.68
N ALA A 208 -14.69 0.40 8.51
CA ALA A 208 -15.19 0.68 9.88
C ALA A 208 -14.16 1.33 10.81
N LEU A 209 -12.87 1.31 10.45
CA LEU A 209 -11.81 1.98 11.22
C LEU A 209 -11.66 3.46 10.84
N GLY A 210 -12.33 3.92 9.79
CA GLY A 210 -12.26 5.30 9.32
C GLY A 210 -10.94 5.64 8.63
N SER A 211 -10.79 6.91 8.24
CA SER A 211 -9.56 7.48 7.72
C SER A 211 -9.08 8.60 8.63
N SER A 212 -7.79 8.58 9.00
CA SER A 212 -7.17 9.65 9.79
C SER A 212 -6.74 10.84 8.93
N ILE A 213 -6.61 10.64 7.62
CA ILE A 213 -6.09 11.64 6.67
C ILE A 213 -7.25 12.36 5.98
N HIS A 214 -8.20 11.60 5.43
CA HIS A 214 -9.31 12.11 4.63
C HIS A 214 -10.66 11.49 5.08
N PRO A 215 -11.20 11.90 6.24
CA PRO A 215 -12.45 11.32 6.76
C PRO A 215 -13.63 11.47 5.79
N ASP A 216 -13.71 12.59 5.07
CA ASP A 216 -14.82 12.90 4.15
C ASP A 216 -14.81 12.02 2.87
N HIS A 217 -13.69 11.36 2.56
CA HIS A 217 -13.58 10.50 1.38
C HIS A 217 -14.23 9.13 1.57
N ILE A 218 -14.52 8.71 2.82
CA ILE A 218 -15.02 7.37 3.14
C ILE A 218 -16.34 7.09 2.41
N ASP A 219 -17.31 7.99 2.52
CA ASP A 219 -18.64 7.80 1.94
C ASP A 219 -18.66 8.03 0.42
N HIS A 220 -17.70 8.80 -0.12
CA HIS A 220 -17.71 9.16 -1.53
C HIS A 220 -17.12 8.07 -2.43
N PHE A 221 -15.96 7.53 -2.10
CA PHE A 221 -15.30 6.54 -2.97
C PHE A 221 -14.58 5.40 -2.25
N HIS A 222 -14.16 5.52 -0.98
CA HIS A 222 -13.54 4.40 -0.26
C HIS A 222 -14.49 3.23 -0.16
N LYS A 223 -15.73 3.48 0.24
CA LYS A 223 -16.76 2.45 0.39
C LYS A 223 -17.09 1.77 -0.93
N ALA A 224 -17.27 2.52 -2.00
CA ALA A 224 -17.60 1.95 -3.32
C ALA A 224 -16.46 1.08 -3.86
N SER A 225 -15.21 1.54 -3.72
CA SER A 225 -14.01 0.78 -4.10
C SER A 225 -13.86 -0.51 -3.28
N HIS A 226 -14.01 -0.41 -1.95
CA HIS A 226 -13.97 -1.56 -1.05
C HIS A 226 -15.05 -2.61 -1.38
N ASP A 227 -16.31 -2.18 -1.53
CA ASP A 227 -17.43 -3.07 -1.79
C ASP A 227 -17.26 -3.77 -3.14
N GLY A 228 -16.82 -3.04 -4.17
CA GLY A 228 -16.53 -3.60 -5.50
C GLY A 228 -15.41 -4.64 -5.48
N LEU A 229 -14.31 -4.38 -4.77
CA LEU A 229 -13.22 -5.35 -4.58
C LEU A 229 -13.66 -6.59 -3.81
N ASN A 230 -14.39 -6.40 -2.72
CA ASN A 230 -14.91 -7.49 -1.91
C ASN A 230 -15.89 -8.37 -2.69
N GLU A 231 -16.78 -7.75 -3.48
CA GLU A 231 -17.71 -8.46 -4.37
C GLU A 231 -16.94 -9.23 -5.46
N PHE A 232 -15.97 -8.60 -6.12
CA PHE A 232 -15.13 -9.26 -7.10
C PHE A 232 -14.46 -10.51 -6.52
N TRP A 233 -13.78 -10.40 -5.38
CA TRP A 233 -13.08 -11.54 -4.77
C TRP A 233 -14.03 -12.66 -4.38
N LYS A 234 -15.21 -12.36 -3.85
CA LYS A 234 -16.19 -13.36 -3.43
C LYS A 234 -16.88 -14.09 -4.59
N ASN A 235 -17.14 -13.38 -5.68
CA ASN A 235 -17.98 -13.91 -6.75
C ASN A 235 -17.17 -14.36 -8.00
N THR A 236 -16.06 -13.68 -8.29
CA THR A 236 -15.26 -13.89 -9.51
C THR A 236 -13.86 -14.38 -9.19
N GLY A 237 -13.13 -13.63 -8.36
CA GLY A 237 -11.73 -13.92 -8.03
C GLY A 237 -11.53 -15.29 -7.38
N CYS A 238 -12.53 -15.77 -6.61
CA CYS A 238 -12.52 -17.11 -6.02
C CYS A 238 -12.59 -18.26 -7.03
N GLN A 239 -12.87 -17.97 -8.29
CA GLN A 239 -12.94 -18.94 -9.39
C GLN A 239 -11.79 -18.80 -10.40
N MET A 240 -10.95 -17.75 -10.25
CA MET A 240 -9.87 -17.46 -11.18
C MET A 240 -8.57 -18.15 -10.76
N GLU A 241 -7.84 -18.64 -11.75
CA GLU A 241 -6.46 -19.10 -11.53
C GLU A 241 -5.51 -17.91 -11.50
N ILE A 242 -4.35 -18.10 -10.88
CA ILE A 242 -3.36 -17.03 -10.76
C ILE A 242 -2.92 -16.47 -12.11
N ASP A 243 -2.82 -17.31 -13.14
CA ASP A 243 -2.39 -16.89 -14.47
C ASP A 243 -3.42 -15.97 -15.15
N ASP A 244 -4.71 -16.12 -14.85
CA ASP A 244 -5.77 -15.21 -15.34
C ASP A 244 -5.64 -13.82 -14.71
N LEU A 245 -5.20 -13.76 -13.45
CA LEU A 245 -5.02 -12.53 -12.70
C LEU A 245 -3.71 -11.81 -13.06
N MET A 246 -2.67 -12.58 -13.40
CA MET A 246 -1.33 -12.06 -13.67
C MET A 246 -1.05 -11.82 -15.15
N ASN A 247 -2.05 -12.04 -16.02
CA ASN A 247 -1.92 -11.76 -17.45
C ASN A 247 -1.86 -10.25 -17.69
N TYR A 248 -0.63 -9.72 -17.68
CA TYR A 248 -0.35 -8.31 -17.84
C TYR A 248 -0.43 -7.88 -19.31
N ASP A 249 -1.29 -6.91 -19.62
CA ASP A 249 -1.34 -6.23 -20.91
C ASP A 249 -0.57 -4.89 -20.83
N PRO A 250 0.61 -4.80 -21.46
CA PRO A 250 1.41 -3.57 -21.42
C PRO A 250 0.78 -2.39 -22.17
N TYR A 251 -0.29 -2.61 -22.91
CA TYR A 251 -0.97 -1.58 -23.69
C TYR A 251 -2.28 -1.10 -23.06
N LEU A 252 -2.74 -1.74 -21.99
CA LEU A 252 -4.03 -1.43 -21.38
C LEU A 252 -4.15 0.07 -20.96
N GLY A 253 -3.11 0.63 -20.37
CA GLY A 253 -3.09 2.03 -19.98
C GLY A 253 -3.08 3.02 -21.16
N ARG A 254 -2.51 2.63 -22.30
CA ARG A 254 -2.45 3.49 -23.50
C ARG A 254 -3.80 3.60 -24.21
N ILE A 255 -4.63 2.56 -24.12
CA ILE A 255 -5.97 2.55 -24.74
C ILE A 255 -6.91 3.50 -23.95
N THR A 256 -6.79 3.54 -22.62
CA THR A 256 -7.64 4.42 -21.78
C THR A 256 -7.30 5.90 -21.93
N GLU A 257 -6.05 6.27 -22.18
CA GLU A 257 -5.65 7.66 -22.46
C GLU A 257 -6.19 8.16 -23.82
N ALA A 258 -6.27 7.27 -24.81
CA ALA A 258 -6.76 7.61 -26.15
C ALA A 258 -8.30 7.74 -26.24
N GLN A 259 -9.05 7.31 -25.21
CA GLN A 259 -10.52 7.31 -25.19
C GLN A 259 -11.13 8.41 -24.32
N GLN A 260 -10.34 9.30 -23.71
CA GLN A 260 -10.89 10.47 -23.03
C GLN A 260 -11.29 11.49 -24.12
N PRO A 261 -12.58 11.83 -24.26
CA PRO A 261 -12.95 12.90 -25.17
C PRO A 261 -12.35 14.21 -24.65
N GLU A 262 -11.70 14.96 -25.52
CA GLU A 262 -11.31 16.34 -25.26
C GLU A 262 -12.57 17.13 -24.86
N THR A 263 -12.60 17.56 -23.58
CA THR A 263 -13.63 18.50 -23.08
C THR A 263 -13.02 19.84 -22.83
#